data_1c013aeb7a28e6680cb1628754f97606
#
_entry.id   1c013aeb7a28e6680cb1628754f97606
#
_cell.length_a   1.000
_cell.length_b   1.000
_cell.length_c   1.000
_cell.angle_alpha   90.00
_cell.angle_beta   90.00
_cell.angle_gamma   90.00
#
_symmetry.space_group_name_H-M   'P 1'
#
loop_
_entity.id
_entity.type
_entity.pdbx_description
1 polymer ?
#
loop_
_entity_poly.entity_id
_entity_poly.type
_entity_poly.pdbx_seq_one_letter_code
_entity_poly.pdbx_strand_id
1 'polypeptide(L)'
;VKLVEELGLARAVLARETSFEEIKRIKENTNIELEIFVHGALCICYSGQCLMSSIIGGRSGNRGTCAQPCRQKYDVIDKNNCKVNKNEYNLSTKDLNTLEYIGNLIDIGVDSLKIEGRMKSPSYVYLVVSLYKKAVDSYIEKGKVEISEKELENLMVTFNRMYTKGFIFGE
;
A
#
# COMPACT_ATOMS: atom_id res chain seq x y z
N VAL A 1 -3.36 -6.98 -17.23
CA VAL A 1 -2.00 -7.56 -17.13
C VAL A 1 -1.60 -8.26 -18.42
N LYS A 2 -2.45 -9.09 -19.06
CA LYS A 2 -2.13 -9.76 -20.35
C LYS A 2 -1.60 -8.81 -21.42
N LEU A 3 -2.24 -7.65 -21.62
CA LEU A 3 -1.74 -6.64 -22.56
C LEU A 3 -0.32 -6.16 -22.23
N VAL A 4 0.01 -6.06 -20.95
CA VAL A 4 1.34 -5.64 -20.49
C VAL A 4 2.38 -6.70 -20.81
N GLU A 5 2.04 -7.98 -20.67
CA GLU A 5 2.85 -9.13 -21.08
C GLU A 5 3.04 -9.18 -22.59
N GLU A 6 1.99 -9.01 -23.38
CA GLU A 6 2.03 -8.95 -24.85
C GLU A 6 2.90 -7.80 -25.38
N LEU A 7 3.00 -6.69 -24.65
CA LEU A 7 3.90 -5.58 -24.94
C LEU A 7 5.36 -5.87 -24.57
N GLY A 8 5.68 -7.05 -24.06
CA GLY A 8 7.03 -7.48 -23.73
C GLY A 8 7.61 -6.85 -22.47
N LEU A 9 6.77 -6.34 -21.56
CA LEU A 9 7.22 -5.81 -20.28
C LEU A 9 7.53 -6.95 -19.30
N ALA A 10 8.59 -6.81 -18.52
CA ALA A 10 9.07 -7.86 -17.61
C ALA A 10 8.23 -7.95 -16.33
N ARG A 11 7.66 -6.84 -15.85
CA ARG A 11 6.94 -6.77 -14.57
C ARG A 11 5.74 -5.83 -14.63
N ALA A 12 4.65 -6.23 -13.99
CA ALA A 12 3.47 -5.40 -13.77
C ALA A 12 3.34 -5.03 -12.28
N VAL A 13 3.23 -3.73 -11.99
CA VAL A 13 2.87 -3.24 -10.65
C VAL A 13 1.35 -3.16 -10.56
N LEU A 14 0.75 -3.97 -9.70
CA LEU A 14 -0.70 -4.00 -9.55
C LEU A 14 -1.22 -2.78 -8.78
N ALA A 15 -2.45 -2.39 -9.10
CA ALA A 15 -3.16 -1.35 -8.38
C ALA A 15 -3.41 -1.78 -6.92
N ARG A 16 -3.50 -0.82 -5.99
CA ARG A 16 -3.75 -1.11 -4.56
C ARG A 16 -5.14 -1.68 -4.28
N GLU A 17 -6.04 -1.52 -5.24
CA GLU A 17 -7.42 -2.00 -5.20
C GLU A 17 -7.57 -3.48 -5.61
N THR A 18 -6.49 -4.11 -6.08
CA THR A 18 -6.51 -5.52 -6.51
C THR A 18 -6.60 -6.44 -5.29
N SER A 19 -7.64 -7.27 -5.25
CA SER A 19 -7.85 -8.24 -4.17
C SER A 19 -6.92 -9.45 -4.29
N PHE A 20 -6.77 -10.21 -3.21
CA PHE A 20 -5.97 -11.43 -3.17
C PHE A 20 -6.41 -12.44 -4.24
N GLU A 21 -7.73 -12.64 -4.40
CA GLU A 21 -8.28 -13.56 -5.39
C GLU A 21 -8.01 -13.10 -6.83
N GLU A 22 -8.01 -11.79 -7.06
CA GLU A 22 -7.65 -11.23 -8.37
C GLU A 22 -6.16 -11.40 -8.66
N ILE A 23 -5.28 -11.16 -7.67
CA ILE A 23 -3.83 -11.37 -7.80
C ILE A 23 -3.56 -12.83 -8.18
N LYS A 24 -4.15 -13.78 -7.44
CA LYS A 24 -4.05 -15.21 -7.71
C LYS A 24 -4.47 -15.54 -9.15
N ARG A 25 -5.66 -15.06 -9.57
CA ARG A 25 -6.18 -15.27 -10.91
C ARG A 25 -5.29 -14.67 -12.00
N ILE A 26 -4.69 -13.50 -11.75
CA ILE A 26 -3.73 -12.90 -12.68
C ILE A 26 -2.50 -13.80 -12.80
N LYS A 27 -1.94 -14.26 -11.68
CA LYS A 27 -0.75 -15.11 -11.68
C LYS A 27 -0.97 -16.44 -12.39
N GLU A 28 -2.14 -17.06 -12.22
CA GLU A 28 -2.54 -18.28 -12.93
C GLU A 28 -2.66 -18.11 -14.47
N ASN A 29 -2.84 -16.88 -14.94
CA ASN A 29 -3.13 -16.57 -16.35
C ASN A 29 -2.06 -15.75 -17.06
N THR A 30 -0.92 -15.48 -16.42
CA THR A 30 0.21 -14.71 -16.99
C THR A 30 1.53 -15.22 -16.45
N ASN A 31 2.62 -15.06 -17.23
CA ASN A 31 3.98 -15.38 -16.82
C ASN A 31 4.79 -14.14 -16.42
N ILE A 32 4.20 -12.95 -16.52
CA ILE A 32 4.86 -11.70 -16.14
C ILE A 32 5.09 -11.65 -14.63
N GLU A 33 6.19 -11.05 -14.20
CA GLU A 33 6.41 -10.79 -12.78
C GLU A 33 5.37 -9.83 -12.22
N LEU A 34 4.85 -10.13 -11.04
CA LEU A 34 3.88 -9.28 -10.34
C LEU A 34 4.53 -8.58 -9.14
N GLU A 35 4.41 -7.25 -9.11
CA GLU A 35 4.78 -6.43 -7.96
C GLU A 35 3.51 -5.86 -7.31
N ILE A 36 3.39 -6.01 -6.00
CA ILE A 36 2.24 -5.52 -5.23
C ILE A 36 2.67 -4.62 -4.07
N PHE A 37 1.83 -3.65 -3.71
CA PHE A 37 2.03 -2.88 -2.50
C PHE A 37 1.67 -3.73 -1.28
N VAL A 38 2.57 -3.77 -0.28
CA VAL A 38 2.40 -4.55 0.96
C VAL A 38 2.43 -3.70 2.22
N HIS A 39 3.01 -2.49 2.15
CA HIS A 39 3.11 -1.63 3.33
C HIS A 39 3.13 -0.15 2.98
N GLY A 40 2.56 0.66 3.89
CA GLY A 40 2.63 2.12 3.88
C GLY A 40 1.37 2.81 3.39
N ALA A 41 1.48 4.07 3.01
CA ALA A 41 0.34 4.94 2.75
C ALA A 41 -0.56 4.48 1.61
N LEU A 42 -1.85 4.27 1.91
CA LEU A 42 -2.89 4.08 0.89
C LEU A 42 -3.35 5.41 0.31
N CYS A 43 -3.88 5.39 -0.89
CA CYS A 43 -4.51 6.55 -1.54
C CYS A 43 -6.01 6.55 -1.26
N ILE A 44 -6.62 7.73 -1.05
CA ILE A 44 -8.09 7.88 -0.94
C ILE A 44 -8.80 7.64 -2.28
N CYS A 45 -8.08 7.82 -3.38
CA CYS A 45 -8.62 7.70 -4.74
C CYS A 45 -8.12 6.42 -5.40
N TYR A 46 -8.87 5.92 -6.36
CA TYR A 46 -8.42 4.83 -7.24
C TYR A 46 -7.08 5.16 -7.88
N SER A 47 -6.25 4.13 -8.03
CA SER A 47 -4.91 4.24 -8.59
C SER A 47 -4.95 4.88 -9.98
N GLY A 48 -4.11 5.90 -10.20
CA GLY A 48 -4.01 6.62 -11.47
C GLY A 48 -5.10 7.67 -11.75
N GLN A 49 -6.12 7.82 -10.91
CA GLN A 49 -7.28 8.69 -11.23
C GLN A 49 -7.31 10.00 -10.42
N CYS A 50 -6.45 10.17 -9.42
CA CYS A 50 -6.47 11.36 -8.57
C CYS A 50 -5.89 12.59 -9.27
N LEU A 51 -6.68 13.63 -9.40
CA LEU A 51 -6.26 14.94 -9.90
C LEU A 51 -6.06 16.00 -8.81
N MET A 52 -6.38 15.71 -7.55
CA MET A 52 -6.41 16.69 -6.46
C MET A 52 -5.09 17.45 -6.31
N SER A 53 -3.97 16.74 -6.27
CA SER A 53 -2.64 17.39 -6.15
C SER A 53 -2.23 18.18 -7.39
N SER A 54 -2.69 17.78 -8.58
CA SER A 54 -2.46 18.51 -9.81
C SER A 54 -3.24 19.84 -9.86
N ILE A 55 -4.50 19.81 -9.44
CA ILE A 55 -5.39 20.98 -9.44
C ILE A 55 -4.95 22.00 -8.38
N ILE A 56 -4.66 21.54 -7.15
CA ILE A 56 -4.32 22.45 -6.04
C ILE A 56 -2.92 23.05 -6.19
N GLY A 57 -1.94 22.28 -6.65
CA GLY A 57 -0.54 22.68 -6.61
C GLY A 57 0.31 22.33 -7.84
N GLY A 58 -0.31 21.96 -8.97
CA GLY A 58 0.41 21.59 -10.19
C GLY A 58 1.24 20.30 -10.11
N ARG A 59 1.13 19.52 -9.03
CA ARG A 59 1.95 18.34 -8.74
C ARG A 59 1.17 17.06 -9.01
N SER A 60 1.41 16.42 -10.16
CA SER A 60 0.69 15.20 -10.57
C SER A 60 1.11 13.98 -9.77
N GLY A 61 0.12 13.29 -9.17
CA GLY A 61 0.32 11.98 -8.53
C GLY A 61 0.79 10.91 -9.53
N ASN A 62 0.26 10.94 -10.74
CA ASN A 62 0.61 9.97 -11.80
C ASN A 62 2.04 10.16 -12.34
N ARG A 63 2.66 11.32 -12.08
CA ARG A 63 4.07 11.59 -12.37
C ARG A 63 4.97 11.44 -11.14
N GLY A 64 4.49 10.81 -10.07
CA GLY A 64 5.26 10.60 -8.85
C GLY A 64 5.48 11.84 -7.97
N THR A 65 4.83 12.99 -8.26
CA THR A 65 5.09 14.27 -7.57
C THR A 65 3.97 14.70 -6.61
N CYS A 66 3.02 13.80 -6.28
CA CYS A 66 1.88 14.10 -5.41
C CYS A 66 2.33 14.76 -4.09
N ALA A 67 1.72 15.92 -3.77
CA ALA A 67 1.94 16.64 -2.51
C ALA A 67 1.12 16.08 -1.34
N GLN A 68 0.31 15.04 -1.57
CA GLN A 68 -0.56 14.42 -0.57
C GLN A 68 -1.59 15.39 0.07
N PRO A 69 -2.34 16.21 -0.70
CA PRO A 69 -3.31 17.13 -0.13
C PRO A 69 -4.39 16.41 0.69
N CYS A 70 -4.76 15.17 0.33
CA CYS A 70 -5.69 14.35 1.13
C CYS A 70 -5.22 14.07 2.56
N ARG A 71 -3.96 14.36 2.91
CA ARG A 71 -3.39 14.21 4.25
C ARG A 71 -3.45 15.50 5.07
N GLN A 72 -4.08 16.54 4.54
CA GLN A 72 -4.33 17.79 5.26
C GLN A 72 -5.67 17.72 6.01
N LYS A 73 -5.85 18.65 6.93
CA LYS A 73 -7.10 18.82 7.66
C LYS A 73 -8.10 19.62 6.82
N TYR A 74 -9.35 19.19 6.82
CA TYR A 74 -10.44 19.82 6.11
C TYR A 74 -11.68 19.99 6.98
N ASP A 75 -12.44 21.05 6.72
CA ASP A 75 -13.82 21.17 7.20
C ASP A 75 -14.74 20.35 6.27
N VAL A 76 -15.68 19.62 6.83
CA VAL A 76 -16.77 19.01 6.09
C VAL A 76 -18.00 19.89 6.24
N ILE A 77 -18.59 20.29 5.12
CA ILE A 77 -19.76 21.19 5.05
C ILE A 77 -20.90 20.42 4.39
N ASP A 78 -22.08 20.44 4.99
CA ASP A 78 -23.28 19.83 4.44
C ASP A 78 -23.93 20.72 3.34
N LYS A 79 -25.00 20.20 2.74
CA LYS A 79 -25.77 20.91 1.70
C LYS A 79 -26.43 22.25 2.18
N ASN A 80 -26.55 22.45 3.48
CA ASN A 80 -27.11 23.65 4.08
C ASN A 80 -25.99 24.63 4.52
N ASN A 81 -24.77 24.40 4.11
CA ASN A 81 -23.59 25.16 4.48
C ASN A 81 -23.22 25.09 5.98
N CYS A 82 -23.72 24.07 6.69
CA CYS A 82 -23.38 23.81 8.08
C CYS A 82 -22.11 22.94 8.17
N LYS A 83 -21.19 23.33 9.06
CA LYS A 83 -20.00 22.55 9.33
C LYS A 83 -20.35 21.29 10.13
N VAL A 84 -20.26 20.12 9.50
CA VAL A 84 -20.48 18.81 10.13
C VAL A 84 -19.25 18.42 10.96
N ASN A 85 -18.06 18.72 10.42
CA ASN A 85 -16.79 18.45 11.07
C ASN A 85 -15.79 19.57 10.78
N LYS A 86 -14.90 19.88 11.72
CA LYS A 86 -13.98 21.02 11.61
C LYS A 86 -12.54 20.56 11.75
N ASN A 87 -11.70 20.99 10.78
CA ASN A 87 -10.24 20.88 10.85
C ASN A 87 -9.74 19.48 11.22
N GLU A 88 -10.26 18.44 10.58
CA GLU A 88 -9.86 17.04 10.79
C GLU A 88 -9.32 16.38 9.51
N TYR A 89 -8.67 15.23 9.69
CA TYR A 89 -8.04 14.47 8.59
C TYR A 89 -9.05 13.58 7.84
N ASN A 90 -10.19 14.16 7.44
CA ASN A 90 -11.34 13.45 6.88
C ASN A 90 -11.05 12.60 5.62
N LEU A 91 -10.00 12.94 4.85
CA LEU A 91 -9.60 12.22 3.64
C LEU A 91 -8.37 11.34 3.85
N SER A 92 -7.81 11.30 5.06
CA SER A 92 -6.58 10.55 5.33
C SER A 92 -6.91 9.09 5.63
N THR A 93 -6.60 8.21 4.68
CA THR A 93 -6.76 6.76 4.84
C THR A 93 -5.74 6.18 5.83
N LYS A 94 -6.04 5.01 6.36
CA LYS A 94 -5.11 4.16 7.12
C LYS A 94 -3.91 3.76 6.26
N ASP A 95 -2.84 3.30 6.88
CA ASP A 95 -1.67 2.76 6.19
C ASP A 95 -1.83 1.23 5.99
N LEU A 96 -1.44 0.72 4.83
CA LEU A 96 -1.45 -0.71 4.52
C LEU A 96 -0.42 -1.44 5.38
N ASN A 97 -0.79 -2.61 5.88
CA ASN A 97 0.12 -3.57 6.51
C ASN A 97 -0.35 -5.00 6.25
N THR A 98 0.42 -5.75 5.47
CA THR A 98 0.14 -7.15 5.13
C THR A 98 1.21 -8.10 5.67
N LEU A 99 1.98 -7.69 6.69
CA LEU A 99 3.12 -8.44 7.22
C LEU A 99 2.72 -9.87 7.63
N GLU A 100 1.56 -10.05 8.25
CA GLU A 100 1.04 -11.35 8.68
C GLU A 100 0.67 -12.28 7.51
N TYR A 101 0.45 -11.70 6.32
CA TYR A 101 -0.03 -12.41 5.14
C TYR A 101 1.07 -12.66 4.09
N ILE A 102 2.34 -12.42 4.44
CA ILE A 102 3.46 -12.59 3.50
C ILE A 102 3.53 -14.02 2.97
N GLY A 103 3.27 -15.02 3.82
CA GLY A 103 3.22 -16.41 3.37
C GLY A 103 2.20 -16.64 2.26
N ASN A 104 0.98 -16.13 2.41
CA ASN A 104 -0.05 -16.24 1.38
C ASN A 104 0.37 -15.61 0.05
N LEU A 105 1.07 -14.47 0.09
CA LEU A 105 1.54 -13.78 -1.11
C LEU A 105 2.68 -14.55 -1.81
N ILE A 106 3.57 -15.18 -1.04
CA ILE A 106 4.61 -16.05 -1.57
C ILE A 106 4.00 -17.30 -2.22
N ASP A 107 3.02 -17.93 -1.56
CA ASP A 107 2.38 -19.15 -2.04
C ASP A 107 1.66 -18.99 -3.37
N ILE A 108 1.08 -17.82 -3.64
CA ILE A 108 0.47 -17.52 -4.93
C ILE A 108 1.47 -17.03 -5.99
N GLY A 109 2.76 -16.94 -5.64
CA GLY A 109 3.84 -16.61 -6.57
C GLY A 109 4.00 -15.13 -6.87
N VAL A 110 3.73 -14.23 -5.92
CA VAL A 110 4.08 -12.81 -6.06
C VAL A 110 5.58 -12.65 -6.09
N ASP A 111 6.11 -11.94 -7.09
CA ASP A 111 7.55 -11.85 -7.35
C ASP A 111 8.22 -10.67 -6.65
N SER A 112 7.48 -9.61 -6.34
CA SER A 112 8.03 -8.38 -5.74
C SER A 112 7.07 -7.72 -4.76
N LEU A 113 7.59 -7.34 -3.60
CA LEU A 113 6.86 -6.67 -2.52
C LEU A 113 7.25 -5.19 -2.47
N LYS A 114 6.28 -4.31 -2.68
CA LYS A 114 6.49 -2.86 -2.72
C LYS A 114 6.11 -2.19 -1.41
N ILE A 115 7.06 -1.48 -0.80
CA ILE A 115 6.86 -0.69 0.41
C ILE A 115 6.77 0.79 0.02
N GLU A 116 5.69 1.47 0.39
CA GLU A 116 5.56 2.92 0.22
C GLU A 116 6.29 3.64 1.37
N GLY A 117 7.46 4.20 1.05
CA GLY A 117 8.33 4.87 2.02
C GLY A 117 8.66 6.32 1.67
N ARG A 118 8.12 6.86 0.55
CA ARG A 118 8.35 8.25 0.17
C ARG A 118 7.82 9.19 1.25
N MET A 119 8.58 10.21 1.62
CA MET A 119 8.30 11.13 2.72
C MET A 119 8.38 10.52 4.12
N LYS A 120 8.87 9.30 4.27
CA LYS A 120 9.15 8.66 5.55
C LYS A 120 10.63 8.84 5.93
N SER A 121 10.94 8.73 7.23
CA SER A 121 12.32 8.79 7.70
C SER A 121 13.15 7.57 7.28
N PRO A 122 14.48 7.67 7.17
CA PRO A 122 15.33 6.51 6.90
C PRO A 122 15.15 5.39 7.93
N SER A 123 14.95 5.72 9.21
CA SER A 123 14.71 4.74 10.29
C SER A 123 13.40 3.99 10.10
N TYR A 124 12.35 4.64 9.62
CA TYR A 124 11.10 3.97 9.24
C TYR A 124 11.34 2.96 8.13
N VAL A 125 12.00 3.39 7.05
CA VAL A 125 12.26 2.52 5.89
C VAL A 125 13.10 1.32 6.32
N TYR A 126 14.15 1.54 7.09
CA TYR A 126 15.01 0.48 7.61
C TYR A 126 14.22 -0.55 8.44
N LEU A 127 13.41 -0.09 9.40
CA LEU A 127 12.61 -0.98 10.24
C LEU A 127 11.62 -1.81 9.42
N VAL A 128 10.83 -1.15 8.57
CA VAL A 128 9.80 -1.82 7.77
C VAL A 128 10.45 -2.84 6.82
N VAL A 129 11.48 -2.44 6.08
CA VAL A 129 12.17 -3.35 5.14
C VAL A 129 12.79 -4.54 5.87
N SER A 130 13.42 -4.31 7.04
CA SER A 130 14.00 -5.39 7.85
C SER A 130 12.95 -6.41 8.31
N LEU A 131 11.77 -5.94 8.73
CA LEU A 131 10.68 -6.81 9.16
C LEU A 131 10.11 -7.62 7.99
N TYR A 132 9.87 -7.00 6.84
CA TYR A 132 9.39 -7.70 5.66
C TYR A 132 10.41 -8.70 5.13
N LYS A 133 11.69 -8.33 5.11
CA LYS A 133 12.76 -9.27 4.75
C LYS A 133 12.77 -10.47 5.70
N LYS A 134 12.74 -10.25 7.01
CA LYS A 134 12.70 -11.32 8.01
C LYS A 134 11.47 -12.21 7.84
N ALA A 135 10.30 -11.63 7.56
CA ALA A 135 9.07 -12.37 7.30
C ALA A 135 9.21 -13.30 6.10
N VAL A 136 9.77 -12.78 4.99
CA VAL A 136 10.03 -13.57 3.77
C VAL A 136 11.04 -14.68 4.05
N ASP A 137 12.20 -14.34 4.65
CA ASP A 137 13.26 -15.31 4.91
C ASP A 137 12.74 -16.45 5.82
N SER A 138 12.06 -16.10 6.92
CA SER A 138 11.52 -17.11 7.86
C SER A 138 10.44 -17.99 7.22
N TYR A 139 9.61 -17.43 6.34
CA TYR A 139 8.61 -18.22 5.63
C TYR A 139 9.25 -19.18 4.62
N ILE A 140 10.25 -18.75 3.87
CA ILE A 140 10.97 -19.61 2.91
C ILE A 140 11.71 -20.73 3.64
N GLU A 141 12.37 -20.42 4.77
CA GLU A 141 13.17 -21.39 5.51
C GLU A 141 12.33 -22.39 6.32
N LYS A 142 11.20 -21.93 6.91
CA LYS A 142 10.46 -22.68 7.94
C LYS A 142 8.98 -22.90 7.62
N GLY A 143 8.47 -22.35 6.51
CA GLY A 143 7.06 -22.41 6.15
C GLY A 143 6.13 -21.58 7.05
N LYS A 144 6.70 -20.66 7.86
CA LYS A 144 5.92 -19.77 8.74
C LYS A 144 6.61 -18.42 8.92
N VAL A 145 5.80 -17.39 9.06
CA VAL A 145 6.29 -16.03 9.37
C VAL A 145 6.66 -15.95 10.86
N GLU A 146 7.91 -15.61 11.15
CA GLU A 146 8.41 -15.48 12.53
C GLU A 146 8.79 -14.03 12.82
N ILE A 147 7.86 -13.27 13.38
CA ILE A 147 8.04 -11.90 13.88
C ILE A 147 7.71 -11.90 15.38
N SER A 148 8.61 -11.37 16.21
CA SER A 148 8.40 -11.29 17.65
C SER A 148 7.40 -10.19 18.02
N GLU A 149 6.74 -10.31 19.17
CA GLU A 149 5.84 -9.28 19.71
C GLU A 149 6.54 -7.92 19.82
N LYS A 150 7.79 -7.89 20.29
CA LYS A 150 8.59 -6.67 20.40
C LYS A 150 8.85 -6.00 19.05
N GLU A 151 9.02 -6.78 17.98
CA GLU A 151 9.18 -6.23 16.62
C GLU A 151 7.87 -5.65 16.10
N LEU A 152 6.73 -6.29 16.39
CA LEU A 152 5.41 -5.76 16.09
C LEU A 152 5.11 -4.48 16.89
N GLU A 153 5.45 -4.43 18.18
CA GLU A 153 5.35 -3.23 19.00
C GLU A 153 6.19 -2.07 18.42
N ASN A 154 7.44 -2.34 18.03
CA ASN A 154 8.29 -1.35 17.38
C ASN A 154 7.69 -0.83 16.06
N LEU A 155 7.03 -1.69 15.29
CA LEU A 155 6.31 -1.28 14.09
C LEU A 155 5.11 -0.38 14.44
N MET A 156 4.36 -0.72 15.50
CA MET A 156 3.18 0.04 15.94
C MET A 156 3.52 1.43 16.47
N VAL A 157 4.66 1.60 17.15
CA VAL A 157 5.09 2.93 17.62
C VAL A 157 5.74 3.77 16.53
N THR A 158 6.11 3.16 15.41
CA THR A 158 6.59 3.89 14.23
C THR A 158 5.43 4.67 13.61
N PHE A 159 5.72 5.85 13.04
CA PHE A 159 4.67 6.70 12.47
C PHE A 159 3.76 5.96 11.48
N ASN A 160 2.50 5.80 11.84
CA ASN A 160 1.43 5.27 11.01
C ASN A 160 0.10 6.00 11.28
N ARG A 161 -0.91 5.71 10.46
CA ARG A 161 -2.29 6.25 10.57
C ARG A 161 -3.28 5.16 10.94
N MET A 162 -2.90 4.28 11.84
CA MET A 162 -3.51 2.96 12.03
C MET A 162 -3.29 2.06 10.80
N TYR A 163 -3.35 0.76 11.01
CA TYR A 163 -3.14 -0.20 9.94
C TYR A 163 -4.44 -0.80 9.42
N THR A 164 -4.40 -1.21 8.17
CA THR A 164 -5.46 -1.94 7.46
C THR A 164 -4.82 -2.98 6.54
N LYS A 165 -5.54 -4.05 6.26
CA LYS A 165 -5.18 -5.05 5.25
C LYS A 165 -5.51 -4.56 3.82
N GLY A 166 -6.22 -3.45 3.72
CA GLY A 166 -6.66 -2.87 2.46
C GLY A 166 -7.55 -3.79 1.65
N PHE A 167 -7.62 -3.55 0.37
CA PHE A 167 -8.42 -4.38 -0.55
C PHE A 167 -7.87 -5.80 -0.73
N ILE A 168 -6.58 -6.03 -0.46
CA ILE A 168 -5.93 -7.32 -0.71
C ILE A 168 -6.62 -8.43 0.08
N PHE A 169 -6.83 -8.24 1.39
CA PHE A 169 -7.43 -9.24 2.27
C PHE A 169 -8.80 -8.83 2.82
N GLY A 170 -9.35 -7.73 2.32
CA GLY A 170 -10.61 -7.18 2.79
C GLY A 170 -10.55 -6.62 4.23
N GLU A 171 -11.52 -5.82 4.61
CA GLU A 171 -11.82 -5.41 6.00
C GLU A 171 -13.19 -5.96 6.41
#